data_57bbbce2223e8319ee2d71d8ba325f7a
#
_entry.id   57bbbce2223e8319ee2d71d8ba325f7a
#
_cell.length_a   1.000
_cell.length_b   1.000
_cell.length_c   1.000
_cell.angle_alpha   90.00
_cell.angle_beta   90.00
_cell.angle_gamma   90.00
#
_symmetry.space_group_name_H-M   'P 1'
#
loop_
_entity.id
_entity.type
_entity.pdbx_description
1 polymer ?
#
loop_
_entity_poly.entity_id
_entity_poly.type
_entity_poly.pdbx_seq_one_letter_code
_entity_poly.pdbx_strand_id
1 'polypeptide(L)'
;MNNNLMMFEGNDVEVFELNGQVLFNPKHVAGILGITDIKSSIRNFNKRQVVKVKNSDVHTMHFRKLNNAGENFLTESGVYKLAFKSRKPEAEKFSDWVTDEVLPTIRKTGGYVNDXXXXXXXHISSFC
;
A
#
# COMPACT_ATOMS: atom_id res chain seq x y z
N MET A 1 -0.47 -15.13 12.74
CA MET A 1 0.14 -15.16 11.41
C MET A 1 -0.15 -13.88 10.65
N ASN A 2 0.89 -13.24 10.26
CA ASN A 2 0.73 -11.99 9.55
C ASN A 2 0.60 -12.23 8.06
N ASN A 3 -0.49 -11.78 7.47
CA ASN A 3 -0.76 -11.99 6.05
C ASN A 3 -0.78 -10.68 5.27
N ASN A 4 0.01 -9.72 5.72
CA ASN A 4 0.04 -8.44 5.04
C ASN A 4 1.02 -8.40 3.88
N LEU A 5 1.42 -9.56 3.38
CA LEU A 5 2.31 -9.63 2.23
C LEU A 5 1.53 -10.04 0.99
N MET A 6 1.73 -9.29 -0.08
CA MET A 6 1.22 -9.66 -1.39
C MET A 6 2.41 -9.79 -2.32
N MET A 7 2.28 -10.63 -3.33
CA MET A 7 3.41 -10.92 -4.19
C MET A 7 3.28 -10.23 -5.54
N PHE A 8 4.32 -9.50 -5.93
CA PHE A 8 4.41 -8.88 -7.22
C PHE A 8 5.62 -9.45 -7.96
N GLU A 9 5.39 -10.26 -8.97
CA GLU A 9 6.46 -10.83 -9.80
C GLU A 9 7.57 -11.43 -8.94
N GLY A 10 7.18 -12.23 -7.95
CA GLY A 10 8.13 -12.89 -7.09
C GLY A 10 8.67 -12.06 -5.94
N ASN A 11 8.22 -10.84 -5.80
CA ASN A 11 8.66 -9.96 -4.71
C ASN A 11 7.57 -9.74 -3.70
N ASP A 12 7.88 -9.93 -2.43
CA ASP A 12 6.92 -9.67 -1.37
C ASP A 12 6.75 -8.16 -1.17
N VAL A 13 5.52 -7.74 -1.07
CA VAL A 13 5.20 -6.33 -0.79
C VAL A 13 4.28 -6.30 0.42
N GLU A 14 4.75 -5.68 1.48
CA GLU A 14 3.92 -5.53 2.67
C GLU A 14 2.91 -4.42 2.44
N VAL A 15 1.64 -4.75 2.57
CA VAL A 15 0.57 -3.80 2.33
C VAL A 15 -0.58 -4.12 3.28
N PHE A 16 -1.21 -3.09 3.82
CA PHE A 16 -2.30 -3.27 4.76
C PHE A 16 -3.18 -2.04 4.78
N GLU A 17 -4.33 -2.17 5.37
CA GLU A 17 -5.26 -1.06 5.50
C GLU A 17 -5.28 -0.57 6.93
N LEU A 18 -5.21 0.75 7.10
CA LEU A 18 -5.30 1.36 8.41
C LEU A 18 -6.16 2.60 8.28
N ASN A 19 -7.25 2.63 9.05
CA ASN A 19 -8.16 3.79 9.04
C ASN A 19 -8.66 4.13 7.63
N GLY A 20 -8.95 3.11 6.85
CA GLY A 20 -9.50 3.30 5.52
C GLY A 20 -8.47 3.62 4.46
N GLN A 21 -7.21 3.60 4.82
CA GLN A 21 -6.13 3.95 3.92
C GLN A 21 -5.25 2.74 3.68
N VAL A 22 -4.93 2.47 2.44
CA VAL A 22 -4.04 1.35 2.09
C VAL A 22 -2.61 1.85 2.16
N LEU A 23 -1.78 1.14 2.91
CA LEU A 23 -0.40 1.57 3.17
C LEU A 23 0.57 0.50 2.69
N PHE A 24 1.70 0.95 2.16
CA PHE A 24 2.71 0.09 1.54
C PHE A 24 4.06 0.29 2.21
N ASN A 25 4.82 -0.78 2.34
CA ASN A 25 6.16 -0.72 2.89
C ASN A 25 7.10 -0.05 1.89
N PRO A 26 7.71 1.09 2.25
CA PRO A 26 8.53 1.82 1.27
C PRO A 26 9.74 1.03 0.79
N LYS A 27 10.35 0.22 1.65
CA LYS A 27 11.52 -0.56 1.24
C LYS A 27 11.16 -1.58 0.17
N HIS A 28 9.99 -2.20 0.32
CA HIS A 28 9.57 -3.19 -0.67
C HIS A 28 9.26 -2.51 -2.00
N VAL A 29 8.58 -1.38 -1.95
CA VAL A 29 8.27 -0.64 -3.16
C VAL A 29 9.57 -0.17 -3.83
N ALA A 30 10.51 0.33 -3.04
CA ALA A 30 11.79 0.78 -3.59
C ALA A 30 12.53 -0.35 -4.29
N GLY A 31 12.50 -1.54 -3.71
CA GLY A 31 13.18 -2.68 -4.32
C GLY A 31 12.63 -2.99 -5.70
N ILE A 32 11.34 -2.85 -5.88
CA ILE A 32 10.70 -3.12 -7.17
C ILE A 32 11.00 -2.01 -8.16
N LEU A 33 10.97 -0.77 -7.69
CA LEU A 33 11.17 0.39 -8.57
C LEU A 33 12.63 0.75 -8.80
N GLY A 34 13.55 0.01 -8.16
CA GLY A 34 14.97 0.26 -8.36
C GLY A 34 15.48 1.50 -7.66
N ILE A 35 14.85 1.88 -6.55
CA ILE A 35 15.24 3.05 -5.79
C ILE A 35 16.19 2.61 -4.70
N THR A 36 17.42 3.16 -4.70
CA THR A 36 18.43 2.73 -3.75
C THR A 36 18.37 3.47 -2.43
N ASP A 37 17.88 4.71 -2.44
CA ASP A 37 17.80 5.50 -1.21
C ASP A 37 16.38 6.00 -1.03
N ILE A 38 15.56 5.11 -0.49
CA ILE A 38 14.14 5.43 -0.34
C ILE A 38 13.92 6.53 0.69
N LYS A 39 14.75 6.60 1.72
CA LYS A 39 14.57 7.64 2.73
C LYS A 39 14.71 9.03 2.12
N SER A 40 15.71 9.20 1.27
CA SER A 40 15.87 10.49 0.58
C SER A 40 14.74 10.75 -0.38
N SER A 41 14.30 9.70 -1.06
CA SER A 41 13.25 9.85 -2.06
C SER A 41 11.94 10.34 -1.46
N ILE A 42 11.63 9.93 -0.23
CA ILE A 42 10.36 10.29 0.38
C ILE A 42 10.48 11.43 1.39
N ARG A 43 11.67 11.99 1.54
CA ARG A 43 11.90 13.04 2.54
C ARG A 43 10.93 14.21 2.38
N ASN A 44 10.64 14.59 1.16
CA ASN A 44 9.80 15.75 0.88
C ASN A 44 8.35 15.38 0.59
N PHE A 45 7.98 14.12 0.83
CA PHE A 45 6.59 13.73 0.65
C PHE A 45 5.73 14.33 1.75
N ASN A 46 4.51 14.68 1.41
CA ASN A 46 3.59 15.24 2.41
C ASN A 46 2.80 14.12 3.08
N LYS A 47 1.92 14.53 4.00
CA LYS A 47 1.17 13.58 4.79
C LYS A 47 0.19 12.73 3.99
N ARG A 48 -0.15 13.19 2.81
CA ARG A 48 -1.02 12.40 1.95
C ARG A 48 -0.28 11.31 1.20
N GLN A 49 1.05 11.34 1.27
CA GLN A 49 1.89 10.39 0.53
C GLN A 49 2.66 9.46 1.43
N VAL A 50 2.97 9.90 2.65
CA VAL A 50 3.68 9.09 3.63
C VAL A 50 3.00 9.27 4.98
N VAL A 51 2.76 8.14 5.65
CA VAL A 51 2.12 8.14 6.96
C VAL A 51 3.02 7.40 7.93
N LYS A 52 3.24 7.99 9.11
CA LYS A 52 3.99 7.31 10.16
C LYS A 52 3.03 6.45 10.97
N VAL A 53 3.38 5.18 11.11
CA VAL A 53 2.56 4.22 11.83
C VAL A 53 3.34 3.73 13.05
N LYS A 54 2.69 3.71 14.20
CA LYS A 54 3.30 3.25 15.44
C LYS A 54 2.68 1.94 15.88
N ASN A 55 3.36 1.26 16.80
CA ASN A 55 2.84 0.00 17.32
C ASN A 55 1.44 0.17 17.90
N SER A 56 1.18 1.31 18.54
CA SER A 56 -0.15 1.54 19.11
C SER A 56 -1.23 1.63 18.04
N ASP A 57 -0.87 1.98 16.82
CA ASP A 57 -1.85 2.08 15.75
C ASP A 57 -2.29 0.72 15.22
N VAL A 58 -1.44 -0.29 15.37
CA VAL A 58 -1.69 -1.60 14.76
C VAL A 58 -1.74 -2.72 15.77
N HIS A 59 -1.83 -2.41 17.06
CA HIS A 59 -1.73 -3.44 18.08
C HIS A 59 -2.88 -4.45 18.03
N THR A 60 -4.00 -4.09 17.46
CA THR A 60 -5.13 -5.01 17.34
C THR A 60 -5.14 -5.79 16.04
N MET A 61 -4.15 -5.60 15.18
CA MET A 61 -4.17 -6.14 13.83
C MET A 61 -3.26 -7.35 13.65
N HIS A 62 -2.69 -7.87 14.71
CA HIS A 62 -1.72 -8.98 14.60
C HIS A 62 -0.60 -8.62 13.63
N PHE A 63 -0.16 -7.39 13.71
CA PHE A 63 0.88 -6.88 12.83
C PHE A 63 2.24 -7.15 13.45
N ARG A 64 3.27 -7.22 12.60
CA ARG A 64 4.63 -7.35 13.12
C ARG A 64 4.98 -6.16 13.99
N LYS A 65 5.96 -6.34 14.87
CA LYS A 65 6.38 -5.25 15.73
C LYS A 65 7.11 -4.20 14.93
N LEU A 66 6.71 -2.95 15.11
CA LEU A 66 7.36 -1.83 14.46
C LEU A 66 8.41 -1.23 15.37
N ASN A 67 9.26 -0.36 14.80
CA ASN A 67 10.20 0.40 15.61
C ASN A 67 9.44 1.25 16.62
N ASN A 68 10.05 1.45 17.79
CA ASN A 68 9.39 2.22 18.83
C ASN A 68 9.03 3.63 18.39
N ALA A 69 9.86 4.22 17.54
CA ALA A 69 9.59 5.57 17.06
C ALA A 69 8.57 5.60 15.94
N GLY A 70 8.11 4.42 15.51
CA GLY A 70 7.20 4.34 14.37
C GLY A 70 7.95 4.10 13.08
N GLU A 71 7.21 3.72 12.06
CA GLU A 71 7.79 3.51 10.73
C GLU A 71 6.94 4.21 9.70
N ASN A 72 7.59 4.72 8.66
CA ASN A 72 6.89 5.38 7.58
C ASN A 72 6.36 4.37 6.57
N PHE A 73 5.15 4.59 6.11
CA PHE A 73 4.54 3.79 5.06
C PHE A 73 4.03 4.70 3.97
N LEU A 74 4.03 4.20 2.74
CA LEU A 74 3.53 4.96 1.61
C LEU A 74 2.03 4.77 1.47
N THR A 75 1.33 5.84 1.17
CA THR A 75 -0.06 5.73 0.76
C THR A 75 -0.11 5.38 -0.71
N GLU A 76 -1.32 5.15 -1.22
CA GLU A 76 -1.50 4.93 -2.64
C GLU A 76 -0.90 6.08 -3.45
N SER A 77 -1.18 7.30 -3.01
CA SER A 77 -0.65 8.49 -3.67
C SER A 77 0.87 8.50 -3.67
N GLY A 78 1.47 8.10 -2.56
CA GLY A 78 2.93 8.04 -2.47
C GLY A 78 3.53 7.02 -3.41
N VAL A 79 2.86 5.87 -3.53
CA VAL A 79 3.33 4.84 -4.45
C VAL A 79 3.31 5.35 -5.89
N TYR A 80 2.21 5.99 -6.28
CA TYR A 80 2.12 6.49 -7.64
C TYR A 80 3.15 7.58 -7.93
N LYS A 81 3.43 8.41 -6.93
CA LYS A 81 4.43 9.46 -7.12
C LYS A 81 5.81 8.85 -7.36
N LEU A 82 6.15 7.83 -6.59
CA LEU A 82 7.44 7.15 -6.81
C LEU A 82 7.46 6.44 -8.16
N ALA A 83 6.37 5.78 -8.51
CA ALA A 83 6.33 5.06 -9.78
C ALA A 83 6.46 6.03 -10.95
N PHE A 84 5.84 7.19 -10.82
CA PHE A 84 5.92 8.18 -11.87
C PHE A 84 7.35 8.66 -12.10
N LYS A 85 8.11 8.76 -11.01
CA LYS A 85 9.50 9.20 -11.12
C LYS A 85 10.42 8.09 -11.61
N SER A 86 10.01 6.86 -11.47
CA SER A 86 10.86 5.73 -11.84
C SER A 86 10.91 5.59 -13.36
N ARG A 87 12.08 5.23 -13.86
CA ARG A 87 12.24 5.02 -15.30
C ARG A 87 12.22 3.55 -15.66
N LYS A 88 12.00 2.69 -14.68
CA LYS A 88 11.98 1.27 -14.96
C LYS A 88 10.64 0.86 -15.56
N PRO A 89 10.65 -0.10 -16.49
CA PRO A 89 9.37 -0.58 -17.02
C PRO A 89 8.49 -1.21 -15.96
N GLU A 90 9.10 -1.73 -14.89
CA GLU A 90 8.32 -2.31 -13.80
C GLU A 90 7.42 -1.30 -13.11
N ALA A 91 7.74 0.00 -13.22
CA ALA A 91 6.96 0.99 -12.52
C ALA A 91 5.51 1.01 -13.01
N GLU A 92 5.32 0.92 -14.31
CA GLU A 92 3.96 0.90 -14.85
C GLU A 92 3.23 -0.37 -14.45
N LYS A 93 3.94 -1.49 -14.54
CA LYS A 93 3.34 -2.77 -14.15
C LYS A 93 2.97 -2.75 -12.67
N PHE A 94 3.82 -2.16 -11.86
CA PHE A 94 3.56 -2.09 -10.43
C PHE A 94 2.33 -1.23 -10.15
N SER A 95 2.23 -0.08 -10.81
CA SER A 95 1.07 0.78 -10.63
C SER A 95 -0.22 0.05 -11.04
N ASP A 96 -0.18 -0.66 -12.15
CA ASP A 96 -1.34 -1.43 -12.59
C ASP A 96 -1.69 -2.53 -11.59
N TRP A 97 -0.67 -3.17 -11.04
CA TRP A 97 -0.89 -4.21 -10.04
C TRP A 97 -1.57 -3.63 -8.81
N VAL A 98 -1.16 -2.44 -8.39
CA VAL A 98 -1.78 -1.80 -7.24
C VAL A 98 -3.26 -1.54 -7.51
N THR A 99 -3.58 -0.96 -8.64
CA THR A 99 -4.97 -0.60 -8.94
C THR A 99 -5.82 -1.82 -9.26
N ASP A 100 -5.24 -2.82 -9.90
CA ASP A 100 -6.04 -3.95 -10.40
C ASP A 100 -6.12 -5.11 -9.42
N GLU A 101 -5.09 -5.27 -8.57
CA GLU A 101 -5.01 -6.41 -7.67
C GLU A 101 -5.05 -6.00 -6.21
N VAL A 102 -4.19 -5.07 -5.82
CA VAL A 102 -4.02 -4.77 -4.41
C VAL A 102 -5.24 -4.08 -3.84
N LEU A 103 -5.64 -2.98 -4.45
CA LEU A 103 -6.75 -2.21 -3.91
C LEU A 103 -8.05 -3.01 -3.90
N PRO A 104 -8.41 -3.72 -4.97
CA PRO A 104 -9.63 -4.53 -4.91
C PRO A 104 -9.56 -5.62 -3.85
N THR A 105 -8.39 -6.26 -3.70
CA THR A 105 -8.25 -7.33 -2.72
C THR A 105 -8.40 -6.79 -1.30
N ILE A 106 -7.73 -5.68 -1.01
CA ILE A 106 -7.80 -5.10 0.33
C ILE A 106 -9.21 -4.64 0.65
N ARG A 107 -9.86 -3.98 -0.31
CA ARG A 107 -11.22 -3.50 -0.09
C ARG A 107 -12.20 -4.64 0.12
N LYS A 108 -11.97 -5.72 -0.59
CA LYS A 108 -12.85 -6.87 -0.49
C LYS A 108 -12.70 -7.57 0.85
N THR A 109 -11.47 -7.68 1.36
CA THR A 109 -11.19 -8.44 2.55
C THR A 109 -11.04 -7.59 3.80
N GLY A 110 -10.98 -6.29 3.66
CA GLY A 110 -10.69 -5.41 4.77
C GLY A 110 -11.85 -5.10 5.68
N GLY A 111 -12.82 -5.98 5.75
CA GLY A 111 -13.97 -5.77 6.61
C GLY A 111 -15.06 -4.94 5.98
N TYR A 112 -14.93 -4.52 4.81
CA TYR A 112 -15.87 -3.72 4.08
C TYR A 112 -16.98 -4.56 3.54
N VAL A 113 -18.12 -4.11 3.62
CA VAL A 113 -19.21 -4.96 3.21
C VAL A 113 -20.12 -4.30 2.23
N ASN A 114 -20.38 -4.35 2.22
CA ASN A 114 -21.19 -4.09 1.70
C ASN A 114 -21.74 -3.87 0.93
N ASP A 115 -21.81 -3.89 0.58
CA ASP A 115 -22.27 -3.76 -0.19
C ASP A 115 -22.75 -3.78 -0.81
N UNK A 116 -23.08 -4.05 -1.19
CA UNK A 116 -23.12 -4.20 -1.35
C UNK A 116 -23.37 -4.08 -1.74
N UNK A 117 -23.23 -4.19 -2.23
CA UNK A 117 -23.12 -4.31 -2.33
C UNK A 117 -23.24 -4.18 -2.73
N UNK A 118 -22.85 -3.76 -3.36
CA UNK A 118 -22.66 -3.79 -3.46
C UNK A 118 -22.74 -3.66 -3.89
N UNK A 119 -22.49 -3.38 -4.48
CA UNK A 119 -22.29 -3.39 -4.60
C UNK A 119 -22.32 -3.31 -5.02
N UNK A 120 -22.06 -3.09 -5.60
CA UNK A 120 -21.85 -3.10 -5.71
C UNK A 120 -21.85 -3.03 -6.12
N UNK A 121 -21.60 -2.82 -6.62
CA UNK A 121 -21.45 -2.75 -6.73
C UNK A 121 -21.41 -2.61 -7.11
N UNK A 122 -21.20 -2.30 -7.38
CA UNK A 122 -21.04 -2.11 -7.47
C UNK A 122 -21.01 -1.90 -7.81
N HIS A 123 -20.75 -1.17 -8.23
CA HIS A 123 -20.68 -0.61 -8.60
C HIS A 123 -20.29 -0.54 -8.71
N ILE A 124 -20.17 -0.53 -9.09
CA ILE A 124 -19.99 -0.22 -9.49
C ILE A 124 -19.52 -0.15 -9.67
N SER A 125 -19.22 -0.12 -9.93
CA SER A 125 -18.98 0.26 -10.33
C SER A 125 -18.57 0.31 -10.44
N SER A 126 -18.33 0.29 -10.58
CA SER A 126 -18.19 0.62 -10.91
C SER A 126 -17.97 0.68 -10.90
N PHE A 127 -17.74 0.72 -11.08
CA PHE A 127 -17.78 1.08 -11.29
C PHE A 127 -17.90 0.87 -11.35
N CYS A 128 -17.77 0.64 -11.33
CA CYS A 128 -18.15 0.68 -11.40
C CYS A 128 -18.26 0.58 -11.37
#